data_d27a10cf7ca54ed60f3e0024d4d2fafb
#
_entry.id   d27a10cf7ca54ed60f3e0024d4d2fafb
#
_cell.length_a   1.000
_cell.length_b   1.000
_cell.length_c   1.000
_cell.angle_alpha   90.00
_cell.angle_beta   90.00
_cell.angle_gamma   90.00
#
_symmetry.space_group_name_H-M   'P 1'
#
loop_
_entity.id
_entity.type
_entity.pdbx_description
1 polymer ?
#
loop_
_entity_poly.entity_id
_entity_poly.type
_entity_poly.pdbx_seq_one_letter_code
_entity_poly.pdbx_strand_id
1 'polypeptide(L)'
;MMTFNNLPLYELTLNLAEGVKFISIVDRPAIKSHFLCFSEEQPHKFSIQDPDKRLVSGLAMIPNLPIYRKLPTGEEFYVQFSADTIRKLAEKFFNEQRTLAVNVEHELPVSDVVIIESYFIDKERGIAPVEFPDVENGAWYVTMKVNNDELWNEIKAGNLNGFSVEGLFDVSQMFTNNEQPELPELPPIDELKEPTYKSVYDIIADTIFN
;
A
#
# COMPACT_ATOMS: atom_id res chain seq x y z
N MET A 1 14.48 13.82 -17.98
CA MET A 1 13.94 13.63 -16.63
C MET A 1 12.46 13.95 -16.72
N MET A 2 11.58 13.02 -16.33
CA MET A 2 10.15 13.28 -16.28
C MET A 2 9.83 14.14 -15.06
N THR A 3 8.81 15.00 -15.17
CA THR A 3 8.34 15.83 -14.05
C THR A 3 6.82 15.77 -13.94
N PHE A 4 6.31 15.88 -12.72
CA PHE A 4 4.89 16.00 -12.41
C PHE A 4 4.72 17.10 -11.34
N ASN A 5 3.78 18.03 -11.53
CA ASN A 5 3.59 19.20 -10.65
C ASN A 5 4.89 19.97 -10.30
N ASN A 6 5.79 20.13 -11.27
CA ASN A 6 7.10 20.76 -11.15
C ASN A 6 8.13 20.02 -10.26
N LEU A 7 7.86 18.81 -9.83
CA LEU A 7 8.78 17.95 -9.11
C LEU A 7 9.25 16.77 -9.99
N PRO A 8 10.43 16.20 -9.72
CA PRO A 8 10.88 15.00 -10.42
C PRO A 8 9.87 13.86 -10.29
N LEU A 9 9.67 13.12 -11.40
CA LEU A 9 8.86 11.90 -11.42
C LEU A 9 9.75 10.71 -11.80
N TYR A 10 9.78 9.71 -10.92
CA TYR A 10 10.57 8.49 -11.11
C TYR A 10 9.67 7.27 -11.27
N GLU A 11 10.04 6.39 -12.18
CA GLU A 11 9.42 5.08 -12.30
C GLU A 11 10.19 4.07 -11.44
N LEU A 12 9.50 3.48 -10.47
CA LEU A 12 10.09 2.44 -9.61
C LEU A 12 10.06 1.08 -10.29
N THR A 13 11.19 0.39 -10.24
CA THR A 13 11.35 -0.99 -10.72
C THR A 13 11.62 -1.92 -9.56
N LEU A 14 11.29 -3.20 -9.70
CA LEU A 14 11.48 -4.20 -8.66
C LEU A 14 12.91 -4.73 -8.63
N ASN A 15 13.58 -4.59 -7.49
CA ASN A 15 14.82 -5.30 -7.15
C ASN A 15 14.51 -6.58 -6.34
N LEU A 16 15.46 -7.56 -6.34
CA LEU A 16 15.25 -8.88 -5.72
C LEU A 16 14.96 -8.83 -4.21
N ALA A 17 15.52 -7.87 -3.48
CA ALA A 17 15.36 -7.72 -2.03
C ALA A 17 14.07 -6.98 -1.62
N GLU A 18 13.39 -6.37 -2.57
CA GLU A 18 12.31 -5.43 -2.35
C GLU A 18 10.95 -6.02 -2.65
N GLY A 19 9.90 -5.28 -2.36
CA GLY A 19 8.53 -5.65 -2.68
C GLY A 19 7.53 -5.25 -1.61
N VAL A 20 6.28 -5.50 -1.90
CA VAL A 20 5.17 -5.26 -0.97
C VAL A 20 5.27 -6.23 0.21
N LYS A 21 5.24 -5.69 1.43
CA LYS A 21 5.28 -6.45 2.68
C LYS A 21 3.90 -6.59 3.29
N PHE A 22 3.10 -5.53 3.23
CA PHE A 22 1.72 -5.49 3.73
C PHE A 22 0.80 -4.78 2.74
N ILE A 23 -0.49 -5.13 2.81
CA ILE A 23 -1.56 -4.30 2.29
C ILE A 23 -2.31 -3.74 3.49
N SER A 24 -2.25 -2.43 3.67
CA SER A 24 -2.83 -1.73 4.80
C SER A 24 -4.27 -1.33 4.52
N ILE A 25 -5.11 -1.36 5.55
CA ILE A 25 -6.45 -0.75 5.53
C ILE A 25 -6.32 0.62 6.21
N VAL A 26 -6.69 1.67 5.50
CA VAL A 26 -6.42 3.06 5.92
C VAL A 26 -7.65 3.97 5.78
N ASP A 27 -7.74 5.01 6.62
CA ASP A 27 -8.63 6.15 6.39
C ASP A 27 -7.97 7.19 5.51
N ARG A 28 -6.76 7.56 5.86
CA ARG A 28 -5.94 8.53 5.15
C ARG A 28 -4.52 8.00 5.00
N PRO A 29 -3.87 8.29 3.88
CA PRO A 29 -2.48 7.91 3.71
C PRO A 29 -1.59 8.66 4.70
N ALA A 30 -1.04 7.96 5.68
CA ALA A 30 -0.07 8.51 6.60
C ALA A 30 1.35 8.36 6.06
N ILE A 31 2.11 9.47 6.00
CA ILE A 31 3.56 9.42 5.77
C ILE A 31 4.22 9.03 7.08
N LYS A 32 4.72 7.80 7.21
CA LYS A 32 5.62 7.42 8.32
C LYS A 32 7.02 7.10 7.80
N SER A 33 8.01 7.58 8.52
CA SER A 33 9.37 7.90 8.08
C SER A 33 10.31 6.73 7.76
N HIS A 34 9.91 5.46 7.82
CA HIS A 34 10.84 4.33 7.63
C HIS A 34 10.42 3.32 6.55
N PHE A 35 9.21 3.42 6.04
CA PHE A 35 8.73 2.63 4.91
C PHE A 35 8.16 3.56 3.84
N LEU A 36 8.37 3.22 2.58
CA LEU A 36 7.67 3.91 1.52
C LEU A 36 6.21 3.43 1.54
N CYS A 37 5.34 4.23 2.15
CA CYS A 37 3.90 4.04 2.08
C CYS A 37 3.38 4.70 0.80
N PHE A 38 2.61 3.96 -0.01
CA PHE A 38 2.25 4.37 -1.37
C PHE A 38 0.86 5.00 -1.47
N SER A 39 0.41 5.70 -0.45
CA SER A 39 -0.89 6.34 -0.52
C SER A 39 -0.91 7.76 0.04
N GLU A 40 -0.42 8.72 -0.72
CA GLU A 40 -0.99 10.05 -0.70
C GLU A 40 -2.02 10.09 -1.82
N GLU A 41 -3.30 10.25 -1.45
CA GLU A 41 -4.41 10.37 -2.38
C GLU A 41 -4.60 9.16 -3.32
N GLN A 42 -4.94 7.99 -2.79
CA GLN A 42 -5.68 7.05 -3.63
C GLN A 42 -7.08 7.62 -3.86
N PRO A 43 -7.42 8.02 -5.09
CA PRO A 43 -8.73 8.59 -5.37
C PRO A 43 -9.87 7.56 -5.23
N HIS A 44 -9.52 6.30 -4.96
CA HIS A 44 -10.44 5.18 -4.96
C HIS A 44 -10.56 4.58 -3.57
N LYS A 45 -11.69 4.85 -2.93
CA LYS A 45 -12.08 4.14 -1.73
C LYS A 45 -12.40 2.70 -2.09
N PHE A 46 -12.18 1.78 -1.15
CA PHE A 46 -12.68 0.43 -1.31
C PHE A 46 -14.23 0.41 -1.21
N SER A 47 -14.85 -0.65 -1.73
CA SER A 47 -16.27 -0.92 -1.62
C SER A 47 -16.54 -2.04 -0.61
N ILE A 48 -17.57 -1.88 0.23
CA ILE A 48 -18.13 -3.01 0.97
C ILE A 48 -18.93 -3.83 -0.02
N GLN A 49 -18.36 -4.94 -0.48
CA GLN A 49 -18.92 -5.77 -1.53
C GLN A 49 -20.07 -6.65 -1.01
N ASP A 50 -19.91 -7.21 0.18
CA ASP A 50 -20.89 -8.06 0.83
C ASP A 50 -20.81 -7.87 2.36
N PRO A 51 -21.72 -7.09 2.95
CA PRO A 51 -21.68 -6.83 4.39
C PRO A 51 -21.97 -8.08 5.24
N ASP A 52 -22.76 -9.02 4.77
CA ASP A 52 -23.05 -10.24 5.52
C ASP A 52 -21.84 -11.18 5.56
N LYS A 53 -21.07 -11.20 4.48
CA LYS A 53 -19.81 -11.93 4.38
C LYS A 53 -18.60 -11.14 4.87
N ARG A 54 -18.78 -9.86 5.18
CA ARG A 54 -17.71 -8.94 5.59
C ARG A 54 -16.58 -8.86 4.55
N LEU A 55 -16.96 -8.62 3.30
CA LEU A 55 -16.03 -8.48 2.19
C LEU A 55 -15.83 -7.01 1.85
N VAL A 56 -14.58 -6.59 1.76
CA VAL A 56 -14.18 -5.28 1.25
C VAL A 56 -13.25 -5.46 0.06
N SER A 57 -13.48 -4.70 -1.00
CA SER A 57 -12.79 -4.85 -2.26
C SER A 57 -12.32 -3.51 -2.80
N GLY A 58 -11.12 -3.45 -3.37
CA GLY A 58 -10.59 -2.21 -3.91
C GLY A 58 -9.25 -2.38 -4.61
N LEU A 59 -8.70 -1.25 -5.02
CA LEU A 59 -7.42 -1.18 -5.72
C LEU A 59 -6.29 -1.11 -4.70
N ALA A 60 -5.36 -2.06 -4.77
CA ALA A 60 -4.13 -2.04 -4.00
C ALA A 60 -3.06 -1.16 -4.68
N MET A 61 -2.95 -1.22 -6.02
CA MET A 61 -2.04 -0.38 -6.80
C MET A 61 -2.65 -0.02 -8.16
N ILE A 62 -2.34 1.18 -8.63
CA ILE A 62 -2.80 1.71 -9.93
C ILE A 62 -1.56 2.05 -10.77
N PRO A 63 -1.48 1.59 -12.04
CA PRO A 63 -0.36 1.91 -12.92
C PRO A 63 -0.27 3.41 -13.19
N ASN A 64 0.95 3.90 -13.34
CA ASN A 64 1.27 5.27 -13.75
C ASN A 64 0.67 6.37 -12.87
N LEU A 65 0.15 6.01 -11.69
CA LEU A 65 -0.34 6.98 -10.72
C LEU A 65 0.85 7.65 -10.03
N PRO A 66 1.06 8.97 -10.18
CA PRO A 66 2.13 9.68 -9.47
C PRO A 66 1.83 9.75 -7.98
N ILE A 67 2.75 9.29 -7.16
CA ILE A 67 2.65 9.25 -5.72
C ILE A 67 3.72 10.17 -5.14
N TYR A 68 3.31 11.20 -4.41
CA TYR A 68 4.22 12.16 -3.79
C TYR A 68 5.09 11.53 -2.71
N ARG A 69 6.34 11.98 -2.63
CA ARG A 69 7.32 11.56 -1.62
C ARG A 69 8.14 12.73 -1.14
N LYS A 70 8.49 12.68 0.15
CA LYS A 70 9.41 13.61 0.79
C LYS A 70 10.40 12.84 1.65
N LEU A 71 11.68 13.03 1.37
CA LEU A 71 12.74 12.43 2.19
C LEU A 71 12.93 13.22 3.50
N PRO A 72 13.51 12.60 4.53
CA PRO A 72 13.91 13.30 5.76
C PRO A 72 14.87 14.47 5.50
N THR A 73 15.63 14.42 4.41
CA THR A 73 16.53 15.47 3.92
C THR A 73 15.80 16.69 3.38
N GLY A 74 14.46 16.58 3.13
CA GLY A 74 13.60 17.65 2.61
C GLY A 74 13.36 17.59 1.10
N GLU A 75 13.99 16.68 0.38
CA GLU A 75 13.78 16.48 -1.06
C GLU A 75 12.39 15.96 -1.34
N GLU A 76 11.73 16.54 -2.34
CA GLU A 76 10.37 16.24 -2.75
C GLU A 76 10.35 15.71 -4.18
N PHE A 77 9.62 14.63 -4.43
CA PHE A 77 9.51 14.01 -5.74
C PHE A 77 8.24 13.16 -5.84
N TYR A 78 7.96 12.69 -7.03
CA TYR A 78 6.91 11.69 -7.29
C TYR A 78 7.51 10.37 -7.72
N VAL A 79 6.84 9.28 -7.35
CA VAL A 79 7.13 7.94 -7.85
C VAL A 79 5.89 7.35 -8.49
N GLN A 80 6.09 6.47 -9.47
CA GLN A 80 5.02 5.70 -10.10
C GLN A 80 5.51 4.29 -10.41
N PHE A 81 4.55 3.39 -10.68
CA PHE A 81 4.81 2.01 -11.06
C PHE A 81 4.17 1.72 -12.41
N SER A 82 4.88 1.04 -13.30
CA SER A 82 4.26 0.48 -14.50
C SER A 82 3.39 -0.73 -14.18
N ALA A 83 2.46 -1.07 -15.06
CA ALA A 83 1.62 -2.27 -14.94
C ALA A 83 2.45 -3.56 -14.80
N ASP A 84 3.59 -3.65 -15.50
CA ASP A 84 4.51 -4.78 -15.41
C ASP A 84 5.17 -4.89 -14.03
N THR A 85 5.60 -3.75 -13.47
CA THR A 85 6.16 -3.70 -12.12
C THR A 85 5.12 -4.09 -11.07
N ILE A 86 3.89 -3.57 -11.17
CA ILE A 86 2.78 -3.93 -10.26
C ILE A 86 2.52 -5.43 -10.31
N ARG A 87 2.50 -6.03 -11.51
CA ARG A 87 2.33 -7.48 -11.67
C ARG A 87 3.43 -8.26 -10.94
N LYS A 88 4.69 -7.91 -11.13
CA LYS A 88 5.82 -8.55 -10.47
C LYS A 88 5.77 -8.41 -8.94
N LEU A 89 5.35 -7.24 -8.45
CA LEU A 89 5.15 -7.00 -7.01
C LEU A 89 4.07 -7.91 -6.43
N ALA A 90 2.93 -8.02 -7.08
CA ALA A 90 1.84 -8.89 -6.65
C ALA A 90 2.25 -10.37 -6.72
N GLU A 91 2.87 -10.82 -7.80
CA GLU A 91 3.39 -12.19 -7.95
C GLU A 91 4.36 -12.54 -6.80
N LYS A 92 5.30 -11.63 -6.48
CA LYS A 92 6.22 -11.81 -5.37
C LYS A 92 5.49 -11.89 -4.02
N PHE A 93 4.52 -11.00 -3.77
CA PHE A 93 3.70 -10.98 -2.57
C PHE A 93 3.02 -12.34 -2.32
N PHE A 94 2.42 -12.92 -3.35
CA PHE A 94 1.78 -14.24 -3.25
C PHE A 94 2.78 -15.40 -3.17
N ASN A 95 3.90 -15.34 -3.88
CA ASN A 95 4.96 -16.33 -3.78
C ASN A 95 5.56 -16.39 -2.35
N GLU A 96 5.61 -15.26 -1.66
CA GLU A 96 6.01 -15.15 -0.26
C GLU A 96 4.87 -15.50 0.73
N GLN A 97 3.72 -15.98 0.23
CA GLN A 97 2.56 -16.43 1.04
C GLN A 97 1.99 -15.33 1.97
N ARG A 98 1.96 -14.07 1.50
CA ARG A 98 1.59 -12.90 2.31
C ARG A 98 0.09 -12.61 2.35
N THR A 99 -0.79 -13.57 2.11
CA THR A 99 -2.26 -13.37 2.12
C THR A 99 -2.83 -12.93 3.47
N LEU A 100 -2.06 -13.10 4.55
CA LEU A 100 -2.38 -12.63 5.90
C LEU A 100 -1.59 -11.37 6.31
N ALA A 101 -0.76 -10.85 5.42
CA ALA A 101 0.05 -9.67 5.71
C ALA A 101 -0.79 -8.39 5.52
N VAL A 102 -1.67 -8.15 6.49
CA VAL A 102 -2.55 -6.99 6.56
C VAL A 102 -2.27 -6.23 7.85
N ASN A 103 -2.20 -4.91 7.76
CA ASN A 103 -2.14 -4.02 8.92
C ASN A 103 -3.15 -2.88 8.79
N VAL A 104 -3.29 -2.06 9.82
CA VAL A 104 -4.13 -0.85 9.82
C VAL A 104 -3.22 0.35 9.99
N GLU A 105 -3.44 1.39 9.18
CA GLU A 105 -2.71 2.66 9.23
C GLU A 105 -1.17 2.51 9.21
N HIS A 106 -0.65 1.48 8.52
CA HIS A 106 0.79 1.17 8.45
C HIS A 106 1.45 0.91 9.82
N GLU A 107 0.64 0.52 10.80
CA GLU A 107 1.10 0.15 12.14
C GLU A 107 1.33 -1.37 12.25
N LEU A 108 1.01 -1.94 13.39
CA LEU A 108 1.20 -3.37 13.63
C LEU A 108 0.21 -4.23 12.84
N PRO A 109 0.61 -5.44 12.43
CA PRO A 109 -0.27 -6.40 11.77
C PRO A 109 -1.55 -6.65 12.58
N VAL A 110 -2.67 -6.84 11.89
CA VAL A 110 -3.95 -7.22 12.49
C VAL A 110 -4.25 -8.69 12.18
N SER A 111 -4.85 -9.38 13.16
CA SER A 111 -5.32 -10.76 12.99
C SER A 111 -6.71 -10.80 12.34
N ASP A 112 -7.09 -11.99 11.87
CA ASP A 112 -8.44 -12.30 11.38
C ASP A 112 -8.87 -11.48 10.16
N VAL A 113 -7.89 -11.09 9.34
CA VAL A 113 -8.09 -10.52 8.00
C VAL A 113 -7.30 -11.35 7.00
N VAL A 114 -7.93 -11.67 5.88
CA VAL A 114 -7.28 -12.47 4.83
C VAL A 114 -7.64 -11.94 3.45
N ILE A 115 -6.66 -11.87 2.57
CA ILE A 115 -6.85 -11.58 1.15
C ILE A 115 -7.35 -12.86 0.48
N ILE A 116 -8.59 -12.84 -0.02
CA ILE A 116 -9.27 -14.00 -0.62
C ILE A 116 -9.38 -13.93 -2.13
N GLU A 117 -9.30 -12.73 -2.71
CA GLU A 117 -9.28 -12.53 -4.15
C GLU A 117 -8.17 -11.55 -4.53
N SER A 118 -7.56 -11.81 -5.67
CA SER A 118 -6.53 -10.96 -6.26
C SER A 118 -6.52 -11.13 -7.76
N TYR A 119 -6.61 -10.02 -8.51
CA TYR A 119 -6.48 -10.03 -9.97
C TYR A 119 -6.00 -8.67 -10.48
N PHE A 120 -5.61 -8.65 -11.76
CA PHE A 120 -5.29 -7.42 -12.46
C PHE A 120 -6.44 -7.06 -13.37
N ILE A 121 -6.77 -5.77 -13.41
CA ILE A 121 -7.78 -5.26 -14.34
C ILE A 121 -7.28 -5.48 -15.77
N ASP A 122 -8.14 -6.09 -16.56
CA ASP A 122 -7.92 -6.40 -17.98
C ASP A 122 -9.25 -6.29 -18.73
N LYS A 123 -9.55 -5.10 -19.18
CA LYS A 123 -10.83 -4.77 -19.84
C LYS A 123 -11.02 -5.54 -21.15
N GLU A 124 -9.93 -5.89 -21.83
CA GLU A 124 -9.99 -6.64 -23.08
C GLU A 124 -10.46 -8.08 -22.84
N ARG A 125 -10.13 -8.64 -21.68
CA ARG A 125 -10.61 -9.96 -21.24
C ARG A 125 -11.94 -9.89 -20.45
N GLY A 126 -12.52 -8.70 -20.30
CA GLY A 126 -13.73 -8.51 -19.50
C GLY A 126 -13.50 -8.59 -17.98
N ILE A 127 -12.25 -8.42 -17.52
CA ILE A 127 -11.90 -8.44 -16.09
C ILE A 127 -11.81 -6.99 -15.61
N ALA A 128 -12.94 -6.47 -15.15
CA ALA A 128 -13.01 -5.13 -14.58
C ALA A 128 -14.14 -5.10 -13.52
N PRO A 129 -13.87 -4.58 -12.31
CA PRO A 129 -14.90 -4.42 -11.30
C PRO A 129 -15.84 -3.27 -11.68
N VAL A 130 -17.11 -3.44 -11.38
CA VAL A 130 -18.15 -2.44 -11.71
C VAL A 130 -17.92 -1.13 -10.94
N GLU A 131 -17.34 -1.23 -9.76
CA GLU A 131 -17.06 -0.12 -8.85
C GLU A 131 -15.95 0.82 -9.37
N PHE A 132 -15.11 0.34 -10.28
CA PHE A 132 -13.96 1.09 -10.82
C PHE A 132 -13.91 1.05 -12.36
N PRO A 133 -14.94 1.56 -13.06
CA PRO A 133 -15.06 1.41 -14.51
C PRO A 133 -13.96 2.12 -15.29
N ASP A 134 -13.43 3.22 -14.75
CA ASP A 134 -12.46 4.09 -15.42
C ASP A 134 -11.01 3.73 -15.13
N VAL A 135 -10.76 2.80 -14.19
CA VAL A 135 -9.39 2.44 -13.81
C VAL A 135 -8.64 1.77 -14.96
N GLU A 136 -7.34 2.00 -15.05
CA GLU A 136 -6.49 1.50 -16.12
C GLU A 136 -6.24 -0.02 -16.03
N ASN A 137 -6.00 -0.64 -17.21
CA ASN A 137 -5.53 -2.02 -17.28
C ASN A 137 -4.22 -2.20 -16.51
N GLY A 138 -4.06 -3.33 -15.83
CA GLY A 138 -2.89 -3.65 -15.02
C GLY A 138 -2.97 -3.14 -13.58
N ALA A 139 -4.02 -2.43 -13.19
CA ALA A 139 -4.26 -2.11 -11.78
C ALA A 139 -4.48 -3.40 -10.97
N TRP A 140 -3.90 -3.46 -9.77
CA TRP A 140 -4.01 -4.60 -8.88
C TRP A 140 -5.20 -4.42 -7.94
N TYR A 141 -6.18 -5.31 -8.11
CA TYR A 141 -7.41 -5.35 -7.31
C TYR A 141 -7.36 -6.51 -6.32
N VAL A 142 -7.82 -6.27 -5.10
CA VAL A 142 -7.89 -7.28 -4.04
C VAL A 142 -9.23 -7.23 -3.31
N THR A 143 -9.64 -8.40 -2.80
CA THR A 143 -10.77 -8.53 -1.87
C THR A 143 -10.26 -9.11 -0.57
N MET A 144 -10.62 -8.47 0.53
CA MET A 144 -10.30 -8.94 1.88
C MET A 144 -11.55 -9.42 2.59
N LYS A 145 -11.42 -10.55 3.28
CA LYS A 145 -12.36 -11.05 4.28
C LYS A 145 -11.93 -10.52 5.64
N VAL A 146 -12.80 -9.76 6.30
CA VAL A 146 -12.53 -9.13 7.59
C VAL A 146 -13.32 -9.84 8.68
N ASN A 147 -12.69 -10.81 9.37
CA ASN A 147 -13.32 -11.51 10.50
C ASN A 147 -13.09 -10.78 11.84
N ASN A 148 -12.16 -9.83 11.90
CA ASN A 148 -11.92 -8.96 13.05
C ASN A 148 -13.12 -8.03 13.29
N ASP A 149 -13.78 -8.16 14.43
CA ASP A 149 -15.01 -7.42 14.74
C ASP A 149 -14.77 -5.91 14.93
N GLU A 150 -13.67 -5.53 15.57
CA GLU A 150 -13.30 -4.13 15.79
C GLU A 150 -13.06 -3.44 14.45
N LEU A 151 -12.20 -4.03 13.63
CA LEU A 151 -11.87 -3.52 12.32
C LEU A 151 -13.11 -3.43 11.42
N TRP A 152 -13.99 -4.44 11.47
CA TRP A 152 -15.23 -4.42 10.69
C TRP A 152 -16.16 -3.28 11.10
N ASN A 153 -16.23 -2.94 12.39
CA ASN A 153 -17.02 -1.81 12.87
C ASN A 153 -16.46 -0.47 12.38
N GLU A 154 -15.14 -0.29 12.39
CA GLU A 154 -14.49 0.92 11.86
C GLU A 154 -14.71 1.09 10.35
N ILE A 155 -14.65 0.00 9.59
CA ILE A 155 -14.97 0.00 8.16
C ILE A 155 -16.43 0.41 7.93
N LYS A 156 -17.38 -0.16 8.67
CA LYS A 156 -18.81 0.21 8.55
C LYS A 156 -19.11 1.64 8.96
N ALA A 157 -18.35 2.16 9.92
CA ALA A 157 -18.45 3.55 10.36
C ALA A 157 -17.86 4.53 9.32
N GLY A 158 -17.09 4.03 8.34
CA GLY A 158 -16.41 4.85 7.34
C GLY A 158 -15.13 5.51 7.86
N ASN A 159 -14.63 5.06 9.00
CA ASN A 159 -13.36 5.51 9.57
C ASN A 159 -12.15 4.92 8.84
N LEU A 160 -12.33 3.79 8.19
CA LEU A 160 -11.35 3.14 7.34
C LEU A 160 -12.02 2.84 6.00
N ASN A 161 -11.45 3.31 4.89
CA ASN A 161 -12.14 3.30 3.61
C ASN A 161 -11.25 3.12 2.38
N GLY A 162 -9.96 2.82 2.55
CA GLY A 162 -9.03 2.61 1.45
C GLY A 162 -7.99 1.52 1.71
N PHE A 163 -7.33 1.08 0.63
CA PHE A 163 -6.15 0.23 0.69
C PHE A 163 -4.90 1.03 0.39
N SER A 164 -3.81 0.66 1.04
CA SER A 164 -2.47 1.16 0.77
C SER A 164 -1.48 0.01 0.78
N VAL A 165 -0.47 0.02 -0.07
CA VAL A 165 0.61 -0.95 0.00
C VAL A 165 1.79 -0.39 0.77
N GLU A 166 2.41 -1.26 1.56
CA GLU A 166 3.63 -0.98 2.29
C GLU A 166 4.73 -1.93 1.84
N GLY A 167 5.91 -1.40 1.58
CA GLY A 167 7.01 -2.20 1.10
C GLY A 167 8.35 -1.49 1.16
N LEU A 168 9.40 -2.24 0.87
CA LEU A 168 10.76 -1.74 0.70
C LEU A 168 11.04 -1.56 -0.78
N PHE A 169 11.50 -0.38 -1.18
CA PHE A 169 11.85 -0.06 -2.55
C PHE A 169 13.14 0.75 -2.55
N ASP A 170 14.11 0.35 -3.37
CA ASP A 170 15.38 1.07 -3.49
C ASP A 170 15.19 2.33 -4.33
N VAL A 171 15.33 3.46 -3.70
CA VAL A 171 15.34 4.77 -4.36
C VAL A 171 16.75 5.26 -4.66
N SER A 172 17.79 4.54 -4.27
CA SER A 172 19.19 4.97 -4.42
C SER A 172 19.59 5.19 -5.88
N GLN A 173 19.03 4.40 -6.79
CA GLN A 173 19.26 4.55 -8.24
C GLN A 173 18.68 5.83 -8.83
N MET A 174 17.76 6.50 -8.13
CA MET A 174 17.15 7.75 -8.58
C MET A 174 18.13 8.94 -8.43
N PHE A 175 19.08 8.85 -7.53
CA PHE A 175 19.97 9.92 -7.13
C PHE A 175 21.42 9.78 -7.67
N THR A 176 21.66 8.93 -8.68
CA THR A 176 23.01 8.62 -9.20
C THR A 176 23.74 9.77 -9.90
N ASN A 177 23.23 10.98 -9.85
CA ASN A 177 23.94 12.14 -10.46
C ASN A 177 24.29 13.28 -9.50
N ASN A 178 24.37 13.10 -8.22
CA ASN A 178 25.09 13.95 -7.24
C ASN A 178 24.60 13.60 -5.83
N GLU A 179 25.54 13.11 -5.02
CA GLU A 179 25.41 12.85 -3.59
C GLU A 179 24.33 11.82 -3.21
N GLN A 180 24.76 10.58 -2.97
CA GLN A 180 23.91 9.60 -2.29
C GLN A 180 23.48 10.19 -0.94
N PRO A 181 22.17 10.40 -0.68
CA PRO A 181 21.75 10.65 0.67
C PRO A 181 22.15 9.43 1.51
N GLU A 182 22.86 9.65 2.63
CA GLU A 182 23.06 8.59 3.63
C GLU A 182 21.67 8.13 4.07
N LEU A 183 21.28 6.97 3.57
CA LEU A 183 20.09 6.30 4.09
C LEU A 183 20.37 5.98 5.56
N PRO A 184 19.47 6.31 6.49
CA PRO A 184 19.67 5.92 7.88
C PRO A 184 19.89 4.40 7.95
N GLU A 185 20.94 3.96 8.63
CA GLU A 185 21.17 2.55 8.87
C GLU A 185 19.92 1.93 9.50
N LEU A 186 19.37 0.94 8.86
CA LEU A 186 18.29 0.16 9.45
C LEU A 186 18.82 -0.47 10.75
N PRO A 187 18.07 -0.42 11.84
CA PRO A 187 18.46 -1.10 13.07
C PRO A 187 18.73 -2.58 12.79
N PRO A 188 19.70 -3.20 13.45
CA PRO A 188 19.96 -4.63 13.29
C PRO A 188 18.70 -5.45 13.47
N ILE A 189 18.55 -6.49 12.66
CA ILE A 189 17.35 -7.39 12.67
C ILE A 189 17.06 -7.91 14.09
N ASP A 190 18.07 -8.05 14.93
CA ASP A 190 17.97 -8.51 16.33
C ASP A 190 17.29 -7.49 17.27
N GLU A 191 17.15 -6.23 16.86
CA GLU A 191 16.45 -5.20 17.62
C GLU A 191 14.97 -5.07 17.21
N LEU A 192 14.53 -5.75 16.16
CA LEU A 192 13.12 -5.80 15.79
C LEU A 192 12.39 -6.64 16.84
N LYS A 193 11.73 -5.98 17.77
CA LYS A 193 10.84 -6.64 18.75
C LYS A 193 9.82 -7.50 18.02
N GLU A 194 9.54 -8.68 18.56
CA GLU A 194 8.44 -9.51 18.07
C GLU A 194 7.18 -8.66 17.92
N PRO A 195 6.40 -8.84 16.82
CA PRO A 195 5.23 -8.02 16.57
C PRO A 195 4.24 -8.18 17.72
N THR A 196 4.02 -7.08 18.44
CA THR A 196 2.98 -6.99 19.48
C THR A 196 1.71 -6.53 18.78
N TYR A 197 0.64 -7.30 18.89
CA TYR A 197 -0.65 -6.90 18.34
C TYR A 197 -1.24 -5.79 19.23
N LYS A 198 -1.58 -4.66 18.61
CA LYS A 198 -2.40 -3.60 19.23
C LYS A 198 -3.87 -3.84 18.88
N SER A 199 -4.78 -3.36 19.72
CA SER A 199 -6.19 -3.30 19.32
C SER A 199 -6.37 -2.29 18.18
N VAL A 200 -7.37 -2.50 17.35
CA VAL A 200 -7.69 -1.58 16.25
C VAL A 200 -8.02 -0.18 16.77
N TYR A 201 -8.70 -0.10 17.92
CA TYR A 201 -9.02 1.17 18.59
C TYR A 201 -7.77 1.91 19.03
N ASP A 202 -6.76 1.23 19.58
CA ASP A 202 -5.50 1.85 20.00
C ASP A 202 -4.75 2.44 18.80
N ILE A 203 -4.73 1.72 17.67
CA ILE A 203 -4.08 2.16 16.42
C ILE A 203 -4.76 3.42 15.88
N ILE A 204 -6.09 3.43 15.81
CA ILE A 204 -6.88 4.55 15.30
C ILE A 204 -6.77 5.76 16.23
N ALA A 205 -6.83 5.55 17.54
CA ALA A 205 -6.70 6.63 18.52
C ALA A 205 -5.33 7.32 18.42
N ASP A 206 -4.25 6.57 18.29
CA ASP A 206 -2.90 7.12 18.10
C ASP A 206 -2.77 7.94 16.81
N THR A 207 -3.54 7.60 15.76
CA THR A 207 -3.52 8.30 14.47
C THR A 207 -4.33 9.60 14.48
N ILE A 208 -5.44 9.63 15.25
CA ILE A 208 -6.36 10.79 15.27
C ILE A 208 -5.91 11.86 16.29
N PHE A 209 -5.28 11.46 17.39
CA PHE A 209 -4.99 12.36 18.51
C PHE A 209 -3.51 12.79 18.61
N ASN A 210 -2.63 12.37 17.71
CA ASN A 210 -1.26 12.83 17.53
C ASN A 210 -1.07 13.52 16.16
#